data_a80df8e6a9d5185cefa6b7d035bf1130
#
_entry.id   a80df8e6a9d5185cefa6b7d035bf1130
#
_cell.length_a   1.000
_cell.length_b   1.000
_cell.length_c   1.000
_cell.angle_alpha   90.00
_cell.angle_beta   90.00
_cell.angle_gamma   90.00
#
_symmetry.space_group_name_H-M   'P 1'
#
loop_
_entity.id
_entity.type
_entity.pdbx_description
1 polymer ?
#
loop_
_entity_poly.entity_id
_entity_poly.type
_entity_poly.pdbx_seq_one_letter_code
_entity_poly.pdbx_strand_id
1 'polypeptide(L)'
;PVIEDEVRQNAYHNFYDKVSKAKIASRPTIQKWFGIHGQSMPKREQIIHLAFVCQLSVDETREYFMYAISEHDFQVNDYHEMIALYGLENHMTYEQYEEMVAYFEQYSDWNVPIRQTAHTDEILKRYEPVKNLDTKEFLVWMRKNEALFKGYSMTTYQNYMALLEKALAFFRKDIKQCLFTALEDAGFFSWLKNNDIKEEDYGKEIRRFIKNQTRLVKSPLSKEKVKEIQFLTKMAYSPLRRVSDLIVAVSYTHLTLPT
;
A
#
# COMPACT_ATOMS: atom_id res chain seq x y z
N PRO A 1 -26.18 -21.99 4.35
CA PRO A 1 -25.13 -21.42 5.20
C PRO A 1 -24.18 -22.50 5.73
N VAL A 2 -24.68 -23.62 6.28
CA VAL A 2 -23.83 -24.68 6.89
C VAL A 2 -22.98 -25.39 5.83
N ILE A 3 -23.53 -25.69 4.66
CA ILE A 3 -22.80 -26.34 3.55
C ILE A 3 -21.67 -25.45 3.02
N GLU A 4 -21.90 -24.14 2.92
CA GLU A 4 -20.85 -23.21 2.50
C GLU A 4 -19.69 -23.12 3.47
N ASP A 5 -19.95 -23.16 4.77
CA ASP A 5 -18.89 -23.11 5.79
C ASP A 5 -18.06 -24.41 5.78
N GLU A 6 -18.68 -25.57 5.58
CA GLU A 6 -17.98 -26.85 5.46
C GLU A 6 -17.08 -26.90 4.22
N VAL A 7 -17.57 -26.41 3.09
CA VAL A 7 -16.78 -26.30 1.84
C VAL A 7 -15.56 -25.39 2.03
N ARG A 8 -15.75 -24.24 2.67
CA ARG A 8 -14.64 -23.30 2.96
C ARG A 8 -13.60 -23.91 3.90
N GLN A 9 -14.04 -24.61 4.94
CA GLN A 9 -13.15 -25.29 5.90
C GLN A 9 -12.33 -26.38 5.20
N ASN A 10 -12.97 -27.20 4.37
CA ASN A 10 -12.29 -28.26 3.63
C ASN A 10 -11.29 -27.68 2.62
N ALA A 11 -11.66 -26.63 1.88
CA ALA A 11 -10.77 -25.93 0.97
C ALA A 11 -9.56 -25.33 1.70
N TYR A 12 -9.80 -24.68 2.86
CA TYR A 12 -8.73 -24.15 3.71
C TYR A 12 -7.77 -25.25 4.17
N HIS A 13 -8.26 -26.39 4.68
CA HIS A 13 -7.39 -27.46 5.16
C HIS A 13 -6.52 -28.03 4.05
N ASN A 14 -7.11 -28.34 2.89
CA ASN A 14 -6.37 -28.85 1.75
C ASN A 14 -5.30 -27.86 1.24
N PHE A 15 -5.59 -26.57 1.27
CA PHE A 15 -4.64 -25.53 0.89
C PHE A 15 -3.55 -25.36 1.94
N TYR A 16 -3.93 -25.27 3.23
CA TYR A 16 -3.01 -25.04 4.32
C TYR A 16 -1.97 -26.14 4.47
N ASP A 17 -2.35 -27.39 4.26
CA ASP A 17 -1.42 -28.53 4.28
C ASP A 17 -0.30 -28.41 3.23
N LYS A 18 -0.61 -27.83 2.06
CA LYS A 18 0.37 -27.58 1.01
C LYS A 18 1.31 -26.42 1.35
N VAL A 19 0.79 -25.33 1.93
CA VAL A 19 1.53 -24.07 2.06
C VAL A 19 2.08 -23.80 3.48
N SER A 20 1.70 -24.60 4.46
CA SER A 20 2.07 -24.38 5.88
C SER A 20 3.58 -24.33 6.12
N LYS A 21 4.37 -25.12 5.37
CA LYS A 21 5.83 -25.17 5.48
C LYS A 21 6.52 -23.95 4.86
N ALA A 22 5.90 -23.34 3.87
CA ALA A 22 6.47 -22.23 3.12
C ALA A 22 6.38 -20.86 3.85
N LYS A 23 5.64 -20.79 4.98
CA LYS A 23 5.51 -19.58 5.80
C LYS A 23 5.05 -18.32 5.05
N ILE A 24 4.25 -18.47 4.02
CA ILE A 24 3.76 -17.37 3.15
C ILE A 24 3.00 -16.31 3.96
N ALA A 25 2.19 -16.76 4.91
CA ALA A 25 1.48 -15.91 5.84
C ALA A 25 1.18 -16.65 7.14
N SER A 26 0.76 -15.93 8.18
CA SER A 26 0.32 -16.55 9.43
C SER A 26 -0.96 -17.37 9.21
N ARG A 27 -1.15 -18.43 10.00
CA ARG A 27 -2.35 -19.27 9.95
C ARG A 27 -3.66 -18.45 10.01
N PRO A 28 -3.82 -17.47 10.93
CA PRO A 28 -5.02 -16.63 10.96
C PRO A 28 -5.21 -15.79 9.70
N THR A 29 -4.12 -15.35 9.05
CA THR A 29 -4.19 -14.59 7.79
C THR A 29 -4.70 -15.48 6.66
N ILE A 30 -4.17 -16.71 6.55
CA ILE A 30 -4.61 -17.67 5.54
C ILE A 30 -6.09 -18.05 5.77
N GLN A 31 -6.54 -18.23 7.00
CA GLN A 31 -7.96 -18.47 7.31
C GLN A 31 -8.85 -17.34 6.78
N LYS A 32 -8.43 -16.08 6.90
CA LYS A 32 -9.18 -14.94 6.38
C LYS A 32 -9.25 -14.90 4.85
N TRP A 33 -8.29 -15.47 4.14
CA TRP A 33 -8.36 -15.59 2.67
C TRP A 33 -9.53 -16.49 2.24
N PHE A 34 -9.89 -17.46 3.07
CA PHE A 34 -11.05 -18.35 2.88
C PHE A 34 -12.34 -17.82 3.53
N GLY A 35 -12.33 -16.59 4.06
CA GLY A 35 -13.49 -16.02 4.75
C GLY A 35 -13.75 -16.61 6.14
N ILE A 36 -12.78 -17.31 6.74
CA ILE A 36 -12.85 -17.90 8.07
C ILE A 36 -12.38 -16.86 9.10
N HIS A 37 -13.23 -16.54 10.08
CA HIS A 37 -12.96 -15.52 11.11
C HIS A 37 -12.64 -14.12 10.54
N GLY A 38 -13.28 -13.74 9.46
CA GLY A 38 -13.12 -12.46 8.78
C GLY A 38 -12.69 -12.64 7.33
N GLN A 39 -12.42 -11.53 6.65
CA GLN A 39 -12.02 -11.53 5.25
C GLN A 39 -10.77 -10.67 5.04
N SER A 40 -9.82 -11.17 4.29
CA SER A 40 -8.67 -10.41 3.79
C SER A 40 -8.23 -11.01 2.45
N MET A 41 -7.58 -10.19 1.63
CA MET A 41 -6.98 -10.67 0.38
C MET A 41 -5.48 -10.86 0.58
N PRO A 42 -4.84 -11.82 -0.12
CA PRO A 42 -3.39 -11.94 -0.15
C PRO A 42 -2.78 -10.67 -0.77
N LYS A 43 -1.56 -10.36 -0.37
CA LYS A 43 -0.76 -9.34 -1.05
C LYS A 43 -0.16 -9.93 -2.33
N ARG A 44 0.22 -9.06 -3.25
CA ARG A 44 0.84 -9.44 -4.53
C ARG A 44 2.07 -10.33 -4.35
N GLU A 45 2.97 -9.98 -3.44
CA GLU A 45 4.17 -10.77 -3.09
C GLU A 45 3.80 -12.17 -2.55
N GLN A 46 2.68 -12.27 -1.81
CA GLN A 46 2.19 -13.55 -1.29
C GLN A 46 1.62 -14.43 -2.40
N ILE A 47 1.00 -13.84 -3.44
CA ILE A 47 0.54 -14.58 -4.62
C ILE A 47 1.74 -15.12 -5.40
N ILE A 48 2.79 -14.33 -5.59
CA ILE A 48 4.04 -14.79 -6.23
C ILE A 48 4.65 -15.95 -5.44
N HIS A 49 4.78 -15.82 -4.13
CA HIS A 49 5.29 -16.92 -3.28
C HIS A 49 4.42 -18.18 -3.39
N LEU A 50 3.09 -18.03 -3.38
CA LEU A 50 2.16 -19.13 -3.61
C LEU A 50 2.36 -19.79 -4.97
N ALA A 51 2.61 -19.01 -6.02
CA ALA A 51 2.81 -19.52 -7.36
C ALA A 51 4.00 -20.49 -7.42
N PHE A 52 5.12 -20.14 -6.80
CA PHE A 52 6.28 -21.04 -6.69
C PHE A 52 5.99 -22.29 -5.85
N VAL A 53 5.38 -22.13 -4.67
CA VAL A 53 5.10 -23.25 -3.76
C VAL A 53 4.08 -24.23 -4.33
N CYS A 54 3.09 -23.73 -5.04
CA CYS A 54 2.04 -24.54 -5.67
C CYS A 54 2.39 -24.94 -7.10
N GLN A 55 3.56 -24.52 -7.63
CA GLN A 55 4.02 -24.77 -8.99
C GLN A 55 2.99 -24.32 -10.04
N LEU A 56 2.41 -23.14 -9.84
CA LEU A 56 1.47 -22.56 -10.77
C LEU A 56 2.18 -22.13 -12.06
N SER A 57 1.50 -22.27 -13.17
CA SER A 57 1.90 -21.65 -14.42
C SER A 57 1.80 -20.12 -14.34
N VAL A 58 2.43 -19.44 -15.30
CA VAL A 58 2.32 -17.98 -15.42
C VAL A 58 0.85 -17.55 -15.61
N ASP A 59 0.08 -18.30 -16.42
CA ASP A 59 -1.32 -17.96 -16.68
C ASP A 59 -2.20 -18.19 -15.46
N GLU A 60 -2.01 -19.27 -14.71
CA GLU A 60 -2.71 -19.46 -13.42
C GLU A 60 -2.35 -18.36 -12.43
N THR A 61 -1.10 -17.92 -12.39
CA THR A 61 -0.68 -16.82 -11.52
C THR A 61 -1.36 -15.50 -11.91
N ARG A 62 -1.51 -15.22 -13.22
CA ARG A 62 -2.26 -14.07 -13.74
C ARG A 62 -3.73 -14.12 -13.33
N GLU A 63 -4.35 -15.29 -13.38
CA GLU A 63 -5.72 -15.48 -12.88
C GLU A 63 -5.83 -15.16 -11.39
N TYR A 64 -4.87 -15.60 -10.58
CA TYR A 64 -4.83 -15.24 -9.15
C TYR A 64 -4.67 -13.74 -8.93
N PHE A 65 -3.84 -13.04 -9.68
CA PHE A 65 -3.77 -11.57 -9.60
C PHE A 65 -5.12 -10.94 -9.92
N MET A 66 -5.79 -11.38 -10.96
CA MET A 66 -7.08 -10.84 -11.37
C MET A 66 -8.16 -11.08 -10.32
N TYR A 67 -8.31 -12.32 -9.85
CA TYR A 67 -9.41 -12.69 -8.95
C TYR A 67 -9.17 -12.27 -7.49
N ALA A 68 -7.93 -12.27 -7.02
CA ALA A 68 -7.63 -11.97 -5.63
C ALA A 68 -7.42 -10.48 -5.36
N ILE A 69 -6.78 -9.74 -6.28
CA ILE A 69 -6.38 -8.34 -6.05
C ILE A 69 -6.83 -7.39 -7.16
N SER A 70 -7.58 -7.87 -8.15
CA SER A 70 -8.08 -7.11 -9.31
C SER A 70 -6.96 -6.46 -10.15
N GLU A 71 -5.81 -7.12 -10.24
CA GLU A 71 -4.68 -6.71 -11.08
C GLU A 71 -4.48 -7.73 -12.22
N HIS A 72 -4.04 -7.27 -13.39
CA HIS A 72 -4.14 -8.08 -14.62
C HIS A 72 -2.91 -8.90 -14.95
N ASP A 73 -1.68 -8.44 -14.62
CA ASP A 73 -0.46 -9.08 -15.07
C ASP A 73 0.73 -8.77 -14.16
N PHE A 74 1.88 -9.38 -14.44
CA PHE A 74 3.15 -9.07 -13.81
C PHE A 74 3.58 -7.63 -14.11
N GLN A 75 4.08 -6.96 -13.09
CA GLN A 75 4.70 -5.64 -13.21
C GLN A 75 6.15 -5.81 -13.68
N VAL A 76 6.32 -6.10 -14.97
CA VAL A 76 7.64 -6.43 -15.55
C VAL A 76 8.68 -5.32 -15.47
N ASN A 77 8.29 -4.14 -15.03
CA ASN A 77 9.18 -3.04 -14.68
C ASN A 77 9.67 -3.09 -13.22
N ASP A 78 9.19 -4.04 -12.44
CA ASP A 78 9.70 -4.38 -11.11
C ASP A 78 10.60 -5.61 -11.20
N TYR A 79 11.82 -5.55 -10.66
CA TYR A 79 12.78 -6.64 -10.76
C TYR A 79 12.32 -7.91 -10.05
N HIS A 80 11.61 -7.79 -8.94
CA HIS A 80 11.07 -8.96 -8.24
C HIS A 80 10.10 -9.71 -9.14
N GLU A 81 9.22 -8.98 -9.81
CA GLU A 81 8.20 -9.61 -10.65
C GLU A 81 8.75 -10.07 -11.99
N MET A 82 9.77 -9.38 -12.53
CA MET A 82 10.48 -9.85 -13.73
C MET A 82 11.25 -11.15 -13.45
N ILE A 83 11.92 -11.25 -12.29
CA ILE A 83 12.58 -12.48 -11.85
C ILE A 83 11.55 -13.58 -11.55
N ALA A 84 10.39 -13.23 -10.94
CA ALA A 84 9.32 -14.19 -10.68
C ALA A 84 8.75 -14.76 -11.99
N LEU A 85 8.48 -13.91 -12.97
CA LEU A 85 8.01 -14.33 -14.30
C LEU A 85 8.98 -15.33 -14.93
N TYR A 86 10.28 -14.98 -14.98
CA TYR A 86 11.33 -15.87 -15.48
C TYR A 86 11.40 -17.17 -14.67
N GLY A 87 11.35 -17.11 -13.35
CA GLY A 87 11.43 -18.28 -12.49
C GLY A 87 10.26 -19.25 -12.65
N LEU A 88 9.04 -18.73 -12.83
CA LEU A 88 7.84 -19.55 -13.08
C LEU A 88 7.87 -20.21 -14.47
N GLU A 89 8.29 -19.48 -15.51
CA GLU A 89 8.47 -20.04 -16.86
C GLU A 89 9.54 -21.15 -16.92
N ASN A 90 10.57 -21.06 -16.07
CA ASN A 90 11.65 -22.03 -16.00
C ASN A 90 11.51 -23.03 -14.83
N HIS A 91 10.32 -23.13 -14.21
CA HIS A 91 9.99 -24.11 -13.16
C HIS A 91 10.97 -24.10 -11.98
N MET A 92 11.44 -22.92 -11.58
CA MET A 92 12.36 -22.74 -10.48
C MET A 92 11.66 -22.91 -9.13
N THR A 93 12.45 -23.14 -8.08
CA THR A 93 11.97 -23.11 -6.70
C THR A 93 11.93 -21.68 -6.15
N TYR A 94 11.21 -21.47 -5.06
CA TYR A 94 11.15 -20.15 -4.40
C TYR A 94 12.52 -19.73 -3.86
N GLU A 95 13.34 -20.66 -3.38
CA GLU A 95 14.70 -20.41 -2.92
C GLU A 95 15.59 -19.90 -4.07
N GLN A 96 15.49 -20.49 -5.25
CA GLN A 96 16.24 -20.02 -6.43
C GLN A 96 15.79 -18.62 -6.85
N TYR A 97 14.50 -18.33 -6.76
CA TYR A 97 13.96 -16.98 -6.98
C TYR A 97 14.57 -15.97 -5.97
N GLU A 98 14.57 -16.28 -4.67
CA GLU A 98 15.18 -15.41 -3.65
C GLU A 98 16.68 -15.19 -3.86
N GLU A 99 17.43 -16.22 -4.27
CA GLU A 99 18.84 -16.11 -4.62
C GLU A 99 19.06 -15.15 -5.80
N MET A 100 18.20 -15.21 -6.83
CA MET A 100 18.28 -14.32 -7.98
C MET A 100 17.95 -12.87 -7.60
N VAL A 101 16.93 -12.65 -6.79
CA VAL A 101 16.58 -11.33 -6.25
C VAL A 101 17.75 -10.76 -5.47
N ALA A 102 18.31 -11.52 -4.52
CA ALA A 102 19.44 -11.09 -3.70
C ALA A 102 20.68 -10.77 -4.56
N TYR A 103 20.94 -11.57 -5.61
CA TYR A 103 22.02 -11.29 -6.55
C TYR A 103 21.78 -9.97 -7.29
N PHE A 104 20.58 -9.72 -7.82
CA PHE A 104 20.28 -8.48 -8.52
C PHE A 104 20.41 -7.27 -7.59
N GLU A 105 19.90 -7.36 -6.35
CA GLU A 105 20.03 -6.30 -5.34
C GLU A 105 21.47 -5.98 -4.97
N GLN A 106 22.29 -7.01 -4.80
CA GLN A 106 23.70 -6.86 -4.42
C GLN A 106 24.54 -6.16 -5.50
N TYR A 107 24.25 -6.43 -6.76
CA TYR A 107 25.10 -5.99 -7.87
C TYR A 107 24.53 -4.84 -8.70
N SER A 108 23.32 -4.37 -8.37
CA SER A 108 22.72 -3.22 -9.03
C SER A 108 23.20 -1.89 -8.45
N ASP A 109 23.37 -0.88 -9.28
CA ASP A 109 23.69 0.48 -8.82
C ASP A 109 22.39 1.24 -8.51
N TRP A 110 22.07 1.35 -7.23
CA TRP A 110 20.87 2.04 -6.74
C TRP A 110 20.99 3.58 -6.72
N ASN A 111 22.17 4.13 -6.99
CA ASN A 111 22.42 5.57 -6.98
C ASN A 111 22.15 6.23 -8.35
N VAL A 112 22.01 5.45 -9.41
CA VAL A 112 21.73 5.98 -10.75
C VAL A 112 20.25 6.43 -10.81
N PRO A 113 19.97 7.70 -11.15
CA PRO A 113 18.61 8.18 -11.29
C PRO A 113 17.95 7.47 -12.47
N ILE A 114 16.86 6.77 -12.17
CA ILE A 114 16.12 5.98 -13.16
C ILE A 114 15.24 6.91 -13.98
N ARG A 115 15.50 7.00 -15.27
CA ARG A 115 14.58 7.52 -16.26
C ARG A 115 13.92 6.36 -16.97
N GLN A 116 12.88 5.79 -16.35
CA GLN A 116 12.11 4.77 -17.03
C GLN A 116 11.21 5.40 -18.07
N THR A 117 11.49 5.13 -19.31
CA THR A 117 10.68 5.57 -20.48
C THR A 117 10.10 4.39 -21.24
N ALA A 118 10.49 3.16 -20.90
CA ALA A 118 10.02 1.97 -21.59
C ALA A 118 8.61 1.58 -21.10
N HIS A 119 7.72 1.31 -22.04
CA HIS A 119 6.41 0.75 -21.78
C HIS A 119 6.51 -0.76 -21.48
N THR A 120 5.54 -1.32 -20.76
CA THR A 120 5.46 -2.75 -20.42
C THR A 120 5.64 -3.64 -21.66
N ASP A 121 4.99 -3.32 -22.76
CA ASP A 121 5.10 -4.07 -24.03
C ASP A 121 6.52 -4.08 -24.60
N GLU A 122 7.27 -3.00 -24.41
CA GLU A 122 8.66 -2.92 -24.86
C GLU A 122 9.57 -3.80 -24.00
N ILE A 123 9.32 -3.83 -22.70
CA ILE A 123 10.08 -4.69 -21.77
C ILE A 123 9.82 -6.16 -22.10
N LEU A 124 8.57 -6.55 -22.31
CA LEU A 124 8.20 -7.92 -22.71
C LEU A 124 8.81 -8.32 -24.04
N LYS A 125 8.84 -7.43 -25.06
CA LYS A 125 9.52 -7.69 -26.32
C LYS A 125 11.03 -7.91 -26.17
N ARG A 126 11.68 -7.20 -25.22
CA ARG A 126 13.09 -7.41 -24.90
C ARG A 126 13.35 -8.65 -24.07
N TYR A 127 12.36 -9.09 -23.29
CA TYR A 127 12.42 -10.31 -22.50
C TYR A 127 12.26 -11.58 -23.34
N GLU A 128 11.41 -11.56 -24.36
CA GLU A 128 11.06 -12.74 -25.17
C GLU A 128 12.27 -13.54 -25.69
N PRO A 129 13.35 -12.90 -26.22
CA PRO A 129 14.53 -13.64 -26.68
C PRO A 129 15.40 -14.19 -25.53
N VAL A 130 15.19 -13.75 -24.28
CA VAL A 130 16.03 -14.13 -23.15
C VAL A 130 15.34 -15.02 -22.12
N LYS A 131 14.03 -15.25 -22.25
CA LYS A 131 13.23 -16.03 -21.31
C LYS A 131 13.69 -17.49 -21.11
N ASN A 132 14.38 -18.06 -22.10
CA ASN A 132 14.90 -19.44 -22.07
C ASN A 132 16.42 -19.50 -21.86
N LEU A 133 17.10 -18.38 -21.57
CA LEU A 133 18.51 -18.37 -21.23
C LEU A 133 18.74 -19.03 -19.88
N ASP A 134 20.00 -19.44 -19.62
CA ASP A 134 20.32 -19.87 -18.25
C ASP A 134 20.26 -18.70 -17.25
N THR A 135 20.19 -19.04 -15.97
CA THR A 135 20.02 -18.07 -14.88
C THR A 135 21.12 -17.00 -14.86
N LYS A 136 22.36 -17.36 -15.20
CA LYS A 136 23.47 -16.40 -15.20
C LYS A 136 23.36 -15.41 -16.34
N GLU A 137 23.05 -15.90 -17.52
CA GLU A 137 22.87 -15.08 -18.72
C GLU A 137 21.66 -14.16 -18.58
N PHE A 138 20.55 -14.65 -18.01
CA PHE A 138 19.38 -13.84 -17.68
C PHE A 138 19.72 -12.72 -16.67
N LEU A 139 20.41 -13.03 -15.59
CA LEU A 139 20.83 -12.01 -14.60
C LEU A 139 21.82 -10.99 -15.20
N VAL A 140 22.72 -11.40 -16.09
CA VAL A 140 23.58 -10.48 -16.84
C VAL A 140 22.75 -9.56 -17.73
N TRP A 141 21.73 -10.09 -18.42
CA TRP A 141 20.79 -9.29 -19.21
C TRP A 141 20.02 -8.29 -18.34
N MET A 142 19.47 -8.72 -17.20
CA MET A 142 18.80 -7.83 -16.26
C MET A 142 19.69 -6.69 -15.78
N ARG A 143 20.94 -6.98 -15.44
CA ARG A 143 21.92 -5.96 -15.02
C ARG A 143 22.24 -4.96 -16.12
N LYS A 144 22.42 -5.42 -17.36
CA LYS A 144 22.62 -4.52 -18.52
C LYS A 144 21.43 -3.60 -18.78
N ASN A 145 20.26 -4.01 -18.35
CA ASN A 145 18.99 -3.29 -18.54
C ASN A 145 18.39 -2.84 -17.20
N GLU A 146 19.17 -2.72 -16.14
CA GLU A 146 18.68 -2.49 -14.76
C GLU A 146 17.77 -1.27 -14.62
N ALA A 147 17.96 -0.25 -15.47
CA ALA A 147 17.10 0.94 -15.49
C ALA A 147 15.63 0.61 -15.83
N LEU A 148 15.35 -0.53 -16.49
CA LEU A 148 13.98 -0.97 -16.81
C LEU A 148 13.26 -1.60 -15.62
N PHE A 149 14.01 -2.13 -14.64
CA PHE A 149 13.48 -3.04 -13.60
C PHE A 149 13.49 -2.44 -12.19
N LYS A 150 13.91 -1.20 -12.01
CA LYS A 150 14.00 -0.56 -10.68
C LYS A 150 12.69 0.07 -10.22
N GLY A 151 11.56 -0.40 -10.74
CA GLY A 151 10.23 0.05 -10.34
C GLY A 151 9.84 1.41 -10.88
N TYR A 152 8.89 2.06 -10.21
CA TYR A 152 8.41 3.38 -10.62
C TYR A 152 9.57 4.37 -10.68
N SER A 153 9.71 5.06 -11.82
CA SER A 153 10.72 6.11 -11.92
C SER A 153 10.52 7.11 -10.78
N MET A 154 11.61 7.57 -10.19
CA MET A 154 11.56 8.62 -9.15
C MET A 154 10.73 9.82 -9.62
N THR A 155 10.75 10.11 -10.92
CA THR A 155 9.93 11.13 -11.57
C THR A 155 8.42 10.83 -11.45
N THR A 156 7.99 9.58 -11.68
CA THR A 156 6.58 9.19 -11.54
C THR A 156 6.13 9.29 -10.09
N TYR A 157 6.96 8.86 -9.15
CA TYR A 157 6.69 9.01 -7.72
C TYR A 157 6.63 10.48 -7.31
N GLN A 158 7.57 11.31 -7.75
CA GLN A 158 7.58 12.75 -7.48
C GLN A 158 6.37 13.45 -8.09
N ASN A 159 5.99 13.14 -9.33
CA ASN A 159 4.80 13.67 -9.98
C ASN A 159 3.53 13.25 -9.26
N TYR A 160 3.45 11.98 -8.82
CA TYR A 160 2.34 11.48 -8.02
C TYR A 160 2.24 12.22 -6.69
N MET A 161 3.35 12.37 -5.96
CA MET A 161 3.38 13.09 -4.68
C MET A 161 3.04 14.58 -4.87
N ALA A 162 3.54 15.22 -5.93
CA ALA A 162 3.21 16.60 -6.24
C ALA A 162 1.72 16.78 -6.60
N LEU A 163 1.14 15.85 -7.35
CA LEU A 163 -0.30 15.84 -7.65
C LEU A 163 -1.14 15.64 -6.38
N LEU A 164 -0.72 14.70 -5.53
CA LEU A 164 -1.36 14.44 -4.25
C LEU A 164 -1.32 15.69 -3.35
N GLU A 165 -0.18 16.38 -3.26
CA GLU A 165 -0.05 17.61 -2.48
C GLU A 165 -0.89 18.76 -3.04
N LYS A 166 -0.96 18.91 -4.38
CA LYS A 166 -1.83 19.91 -5.02
C LYS A 166 -3.31 19.65 -4.72
N ALA A 167 -3.75 18.41 -4.87
CA ALA A 167 -5.13 18.00 -4.54
C ALA A 167 -5.46 18.30 -3.07
N LEU A 168 -4.51 18.03 -2.17
CA LEU A 168 -4.65 18.33 -0.75
C LEU A 168 -4.71 19.82 -0.43
N ALA A 169 -3.84 20.62 -1.06
CA ALA A 169 -3.82 22.06 -0.83
C ALA A 169 -5.18 22.67 -1.16
N PHE A 170 -5.85 22.13 -2.18
CA PHE A 170 -7.21 22.52 -2.55
C PHE A 170 -8.23 22.30 -1.42
N PHE A 171 -8.20 21.11 -0.80
CA PHE A 171 -9.15 20.78 0.28
C PHE A 171 -8.73 21.26 1.66
N ARG A 172 -7.44 21.55 1.89
CA ARG A 172 -6.94 21.99 3.20
C ARG A 172 -7.58 23.27 3.70
N LYS A 173 -7.96 24.17 2.81
CA LYS A 173 -8.62 25.41 3.20
C LYS A 173 -9.97 25.14 3.86
N ASP A 174 -10.78 24.29 3.24
CA ASP A 174 -12.12 23.94 3.75
C ASP A 174 -12.02 23.10 5.02
N ILE A 175 -11.09 22.13 5.07
CA ILE A 175 -10.81 21.35 6.27
C ILE A 175 -10.38 22.23 7.44
N LYS A 176 -9.53 23.24 7.21
CA LYS A 176 -9.15 24.20 8.24
C LYS A 176 -10.32 25.01 8.72
N GLN A 177 -11.20 25.43 7.83
CA GLN A 177 -12.40 26.16 8.22
C GLN A 177 -13.33 25.31 9.10
N CYS A 178 -13.61 24.06 8.72
CA CYS A 178 -14.35 23.11 9.56
C CYS A 178 -13.69 22.89 10.92
N LEU A 179 -12.35 22.75 10.93
CA LEU A 179 -11.58 22.60 12.15
C LEU A 179 -11.71 23.82 13.06
N PHE A 180 -11.59 25.03 12.52
CA PHE A 180 -11.70 26.26 13.32
C PHE A 180 -13.10 26.43 13.90
N THR A 181 -14.16 26.13 13.15
CA THR A 181 -15.53 26.12 13.69
C THR A 181 -15.67 25.10 14.83
N ALA A 182 -15.18 23.86 14.63
CA ALA A 182 -15.23 22.84 15.65
C ALA A 182 -14.42 23.19 16.92
N LEU A 183 -13.33 23.94 16.78
CA LEU A 183 -12.50 24.43 17.88
C LEU A 183 -13.14 25.61 18.62
N GLU A 184 -13.84 26.51 17.91
CA GLU A 184 -14.62 27.60 18.48
C GLU A 184 -15.73 27.08 19.36
N ASP A 185 -16.54 26.13 18.81
CA ASP A 185 -17.60 25.43 19.57
C ASP A 185 -17.06 24.72 20.81
N ALA A 186 -15.83 24.21 20.72
CA ALA A 186 -15.15 23.52 21.82
C ALA A 186 -14.54 24.48 22.89
N GLY A 187 -14.55 25.79 22.64
CA GLY A 187 -13.95 26.80 23.53
C GLY A 187 -12.43 26.83 23.47
N PHE A 188 -11.81 26.34 22.39
CA PHE A 188 -10.36 26.31 22.25
C PHE A 188 -9.72 27.69 22.29
N PHE A 189 -10.28 28.67 21.60
CA PHE A 189 -9.74 30.02 21.52
C PHE A 189 -9.82 30.75 22.85
N SER A 190 -10.85 30.49 23.67
CA SER A 190 -10.94 31.00 25.04
C SER A 190 -9.93 30.36 25.99
N TRP A 191 -9.57 29.08 25.72
CA TRP A 191 -8.54 28.37 26.46
C TRP A 191 -7.12 28.84 26.10
N LEU A 192 -6.94 29.29 24.86
CA LEU A 192 -5.67 29.71 24.30
C LEU A 192 -5.31 31.12 24.85
N LYS A 193 -4.47 31.19 25.87
CA LYS A 193 -4.10 32.44 26.54
C LYS A 193 -3.24 33.41 25.71
N ASN A 194 -2.65 32.92 24.60
CA ASN A 194 -1.77 33.69 23.75
C ASN A 194 -2.28 33.64 22.30
N ASN A 195 -2.66 34.77 21.73
CA ASN A 195 -3.19 34.91 20.39
C ASN A 195 -2.10 34.94 19.28
N ASP A 196 -0.82 34.98 19.65
CA ASP A 196 0.32 35.03 18.73
C ASP A 196 0.92 33.64 18.47
N ILE A 197 0.08 32.65 18.12
CA ILE A 197 0.55 31.31 17.75
C ILE A 197 0.75 31.25 16.25
N LYS A 198 1.94 30.83 15.84
CA LYS A 198 2.22 30.55 14.44
C LYS A 198 1.39 29.35 13.93
N GLU A 199 0.96 29.41 12.67
CA GLU A 199 0.12 28.38 12.07
C GLU A 199 0.69 26.95 12.20
N GLU A 200 2.01 26.81 12.15
CA GLU A 200 2.76 25.55 12.33
C GLU A 200 2.55 24.90 13.71
N ASP A 201 2.30 25.71 14.74
CA ASP A 201 2.13 25.25 16.12
C ASP A 201 0.68 24.92 16.50
N TYR A 202 -0.32 25.33 15.70
CA TYR A 202 -1.73 25.04 15.99
C TYR A 202 -1.99 23.55 16.22
N GLY A 203 -1.48 22.68 15.37
CA GLY A 203 -1.66 21.23 15.53
C GLY A 203 -1.12 20.67 16.85
N LYS A 204 -0.12 21.32 17.45
CA LYS A 204 0.48 20.95 18.73
C LYS A 204 -0.38 21.45 19.90
N GLU A 205 -0.83 22.68 19.82
CA GLU A 205 -1.69 23.28 20.86
C GLU A 205 -3.08 22.65 20.89
N ILE A 206 -3.65 22.28 19.75
CA ILE A 206 -4.92 21.55 19.69
C ILE A 206 -4.79 20.19 20.40
N ARG A 207 -3.70 19.45 20.16
CA ARG A 207 -3.46 18.17 20.87
C ARG A 207 -3.33 18.38 22.37
N ARG A 208 -2.69 19.47 22.79
CA ARG A 208 -2.55 19.84 24.21
C ARG A 208 -3.89 20.19 24.84
N PHE A 209 -4.72 20.97 24.15
CA PHE A 209 -6.08 21.29 24.56
C PHE A 209 -6.92 20.03 24.76
N ILE A 210 -6.99 19.15 23.77
CA ILE A 210 -7.74 17.90 23.86
C ILE A 210 -7.28 17.05 25.04
N LYS A 211 -5.95 16.92 25.23
CA LYS A 211 -5.38 16.17 26.36
C LYS A 211 -5.78 16.77 27.72
N ASN A 212 -5.86 18.08 27.81
CA ASN A 212 -6.31 18.74 29.05
C ASN A 212 -7.80 18.51 29.28
N GLN A 213 -8.64 18.68 28.27
CA GLN A 213 -10.09 18.50 28.37
C GLN A 213 -10.46 17.05 28.73
N THR A 214 -9.80 16.05 28.14
CA THR A 214 -10.08 14.64 28.41
C THR A 214 -9.63 14.17 29.80
N ARG A 215 -8.80 14.94 30.50
CA ARG A 215 -8.38 14.66 31.91
C ARG A 215 -9.35 15.19 32.95
N LEU A 216 -10.28 16.05 32.57
CA LEU A 216 -11.25 16.60 33.52
C LEU A 216 -12.29 15.52 33.84
N VAL A 217 -12.66 15.45 35.16
CA VAL A 217 -13.66 14.48 35.67
C VAL A 217 -15.03 14.67 34.98
N LYS A 218 -15.35 15.92 34.63
CA LYS A 218 -16.49 16.29 33.79
C LYS A 218 -15.95 17.06 32.57
N SER A 219 -15.57 16.35 31.53
CA SER A 219 -15.17 17.01 30.28
C SER A 219 -16.38 17.69 29.65
N PRO A 220 -16.30 18.96 29.27
CA PRO A 220 -17.34 19.63 28.51
C PRO A 220 -17.44 19.11 27.05
N LEU A 221 -16.43 18.37 26.57
CA LEU A 221 -16.39 17.83 25.23
C LEU A 221 -16.89 16.40 25.20
N SER A 222 -17.83 16.12 24.30
CA SER A 222 -18.27 14.75 24.03
C SER A 222 -17.14 13.94 23.37
N LYS A 223 -17.23 12.60 23.49
CA LYS A 223 -16.25 11.71 22.83
C LYS A 223 -16.25 11.86 21.31
N GLU A 224 -17.41 12.12 20.73
CA GLU A 224 -17.63 12.36 19.31
C GLU A 224 -16.91 13.64 18.86
N LYS A 225 -17.08 14.74 19.60
CA LYS A 225 -16.45 16.03 19.30
C LYS A 225 -14.92 15.94 19.41
N VAL A 226 -14.41 15.20 20.39
CA VAL A 226 -12.96 14.92 20.49
C VAL A 226 -12.44 14.18 19.25
N LYS A 227 -13.12 13.14 18.81
CA LYS A 227 -12.74 12.38 17.60
C LYS A 227 -12.79 13.25 16.34
N GLU A 228 -13.82 14.07 16.20
CA GLU A 228 -13.97 15.02 15.09
C GLU A 228 -12.78 15.99 15.04
N ILE A 229 -12.46 16.68 16.14
CA ILE A 229 -11.34 17.63 16.21
C ILE A 229 -10.00 16.91 15.94
N GLN A 230 -9.81 15.70 16.48
CA GLN A 230 -8.59 14.92 16.23
C GLN A 230 -8.43 14.55 14.74
N PHE A 231 -9.52 14.13 14.11
CA PHE A 231 -9.55 13.80 12.69
C PHE A 231 -9.24 15.02 11.83
N LEU A 232 -9.95 16.13 12.04
CA LEU A 232 -9.73 17.38 11.31
C LEU A 232 -8.31 17.93 11.49
N THR A 233 -7.78 17.86 12.73
CA THR A 233 -6.39 18.26 13.04
C THR A 233 -5.38 17.43 12.26
N LYS A 234 -5.59 16.11 12.18
CA LYS A 234 -4.74 15.22 11.38
C LYS A 234 -4.78 15.62 9.90
N MET A 235 -5.96 15.85 9.36
CA MET A 235 -6.13 16.22 7.94
C MET A 235 -5.56 17.61 7.62
N ALA A 236 -5.69 18.59 8.53
CA ALA A 236 -5.22 19.95 8.32
C ALA A 236 -3.68 20.10 8.43
N TYR A 237 -3.04 19.38 9.35
CA TYR A 237 -1.65 19.63 9.74
C TYR A 237 -0.69 18.45 9.60
N SER A 238 -1.15 17.24 9.27
CA SER A 238 -0.24 16.11 9.03
C SER A 238 0.07 15.94 7.56
N PRO A 239 1.30 15.51 7.22
CA PRO A 239 1.60 15.12 5.84
C PRO A 239 0.76 13.90 5.47
N LEU A 240 0.11 13.93 4.31
CA LEU A 240 -0.59 12.76 3.80
C LEU A 240 0.41 11.76 3.23
N ARG A 241 0.16 10.51 3.55
CA ARG A 241 1.02 9.40 3.13
C ARG A 241 0.31 8.40 2.21
N ARG A 242 -1.03 8.51 2.06
CA ARG A 242 -1.83 7.53 1.32
C ARG A 242 -2.98 8.19 0.57
N VAL A 243 -3.33 7.65 -0.59
CA VAL A 243 -4.53 8.06 -1.36
C VAL A 243 -5.81 7.92 -0.55
N SER A 244 -5.90 6.90 0.29
CA SER A 244 -7.04 6.70 1.20
C SER A 244 -7.30 7.90 2.12
N ASP A 245 -6.25 8.60 2.56
CA ASP A 245 -6.38 9.78 3.40
C ASP A 245 -7.02 10.94 2.62
N LEU A 246 -6.74 11.06 1.30
CA LEU A 246 -7.36 12.05 0.42
C LEU A 246 -8.83 11.73 0.19
N ILE A 247 -9.19 10.47 -0.11
CA ILE A 247 -10.58 10.05 -0.31
C ILE A 247 -11.41 10.35 0.92
N VAL A 248 -10.91 10.05 2.11
CA VAL A 248 -11.59 10.33 3.38
C VAL A 248 -11.76 11.83 3.59
N ALA A 249 -10.74 12.64 3.27
CA ALA A 249 -10.81 14.10 3.39
C ALA A 249 -11.87 14.69 2.44
N VAL A 250 -11.91 14.25 1.19
CA VAL A 250 -12.90 14.68 0.19
C VAL A 250 -14.32 14.29 0.63
N SER A 251 -14.52 13.06 1.06
CA SER A 251 -15.81 12.58 1.54
C SER A 251 -16.32 13.38 2.74
N TYR A 252 -15.42 13.75 3.66
CA TYR A 252 -15.79 14.54 4.83
C TYR A 252 -16.22 15.97 4.43
N THR A 253 -15.49 16.64 3.55
CA THR A 253 -15.83 18.00 3.11
C THR A 253 -17.16 18.05 2.35
N HIS A 254 -17.45 17.04 1.51
CA HIS A 254 -18.73 16.96 0.79
C HIS A 254 -19.93 16.61 1.67
N LEU A 255 -19.72 15.87 2.76
CA LEU A 255 -20.81 15.46 3.66
C LEU A 255 -21.10 16.49 4.76
N THR A 256 -20.18 17.38 5.08
CA THR A 256 -20.28 18.31 6.21
C THR A 256 -20.43 19.77 5.81
N LEU A 257 -20.22 20.12 4.53
CA LEU A 257 -20.53 21.47 4.06
C LEU A 257 -22.04 21.61 3.86
N PRO A 258 -22.67 22.63 4.45
CA PRO A 258 -24.07 22.95 4.13
C PRO A 258 -24.18 23.27 2.63
N THR A 259 -25.13 22.61 1.96
CA THR A 259 -25.54 22.91 0.59
C THR A 259 -26.13 24.30 0.48
#